data_911cba2ec8a8c83d03dd657b8b8c4566
#
_entry.id   911cba2ec8a8c83d03dd657b8b8c4566
#
_cell.length_a   1.000
_cell.length_b   1.000
_cell.length_c   1.000
_cell.angle_alpha   90.00
_cell.angle_beta   90.00
_cell.angle_gamma   90.00
#
_symmetry.space_group_name_H-M   'P 1'
#
loop_
_entity.id
_entity.type
_entity.pdbx_description
1 polymer ?
#
loop_
_entity_poly.entity_id
_entity_poly.type
_entity_poly.pdbx_seq_one_letter_code
_entity_poly.pdbx_strand_id
1 'polypeptide(L)'
;MPSANIGDIEIYFEEHGQGEPVLLAPPSWWPSDTWHVGVVPFLSRRYRTIIFDCRGTGYSSKPNHGYNIDQFAQDCVGLLEYLKISRAHSVGFALGGQIVQAIAIARPELVGTLTIAAAGAGVKTTSGVPRETRNSDDDEIAAHGFERFIRGHIENTHMAFEREFYEQHPEVVQALSDALWKRQTSPEQHRHHYEARRTWDTLGNAPRVKVPTLILCGAGDEVNRGGSTPVGTARRLAELIPNSELALVPNVKHMTFWDGEGALHALENFLRRHPLP
;
A
#
# COMPACT_ATOMS: atom_id res chain seq x y z
N MET A 1 20.32 6.01 11.22
CA MET A 1 19.24 5.94 10.24
C MET A 1 18.15 6.86 10.74
N PRO A 2 17.48 7.65 9.91
CA PRO A 2 16.45 8.55 10.40
C PRO A 2 15.27 7.74 10.97
N SER A 3 14.87 8.07 12.20
CA SER A 3 13.74 7.46 12.89
C SER A 3 13.02 8.51 13.73
N ALA A 4 11.74 8.28 13.97
CA ALA A 4 10.86 9.13 14.75
C ALA A 4 10.21 8.33 15.88
N ASN A 5 10.25 8.86 17.10
CA ASN A 5 9.49 8.30 18.21
C ASN A 5 8.03 8.74 18.09
N ILE A 6 7.15 7.80 17.82
CA ILE A 6 5.72 8.02 17.60
C ILE A 6 4.93 7.18 18.60
N GLY A 7 4.39 7.84 19.63
CA GLY A 7 3.67 7.13 20.68
C GLY A 7 4.54 6.07 21.38
N ASP A 8 4.19 4.81 21.19
CA ASP A 8 4.84 3.65 21.81
C ASP A 8 5.93 2.99 20.95
N ILE A 9 6.17 3.51 19.72
CA ILE A 9 7.09 2.91 18.77
C ILE A 9 8.07 3.92 18.18
N GLU A 10 9.17 3.39 17.66
CA GLU A 10 10.10 4.09 16.79
C GLU A 10 9.80 3.69 15.34
N ILE A 11 9.54 4.69 14.49
CA ILE A 11 9.28 4.50 13.05
C ILE A 11 10.52 4.91 12.27
N TYR A 12 11.05 3.99 11.46
CA TYR A 12 12.04 4.31 10.44
C TYR A 12 11.37 4.97 9.24
N PHE A 13 11.97 6.03 8.72
CA PHE A 13 11.51 6.72 7.52
C PHE A 13 12.67 7.27 6.70
N GLU A 14 12.39 7.59 5.45
CA GLU A 14 13.29 8.30 4.55
C GLU A 14 12.53 9.40 3.81
N GLU A 15 13.25 10.45 3.45
CA GLU A 15 12.75 11.55 2.64
C GLU A 15 13.61 11.73 1.40
N HIS A 16 12.97 11.83 0.24
CA HIS A 16 13.65 11.96 -1.05
C HIS A 16 13.02 13.08 -1.88
N GLY A 17 13.86 13.87 -2.55
CA GLY A 17 13.41 15.00 -3.38
C GLY A 17 12.97 16.21 -2.58
N GLN A 18 12.30 17.14 -3.27
CA GLN A 18 11.79 18.40 -2.73
C GLN A 18 10.45 18.73 -3.37
N GLY A 19 9.68 19.65 -2.79
CA GLY A 19 8.37 20.06 -3.29
C GLY A 19 7.25 19.64 -2.34
N GLU A 20 6.06 19.45 -2.88
CA GLU A 20 4.89 19.02 -2.11
C GLU A 20 5.11 17.62 -1.51
N PRO A 21 4.75 17.40 -0.23
CA PRO A 21 4.97 16.13 0.42
C PRO A 21 4.01 15.05 -0.09
N VAL A 22 4.59 13.88 -0.41
CA VAL A 22 3.88 12.65 -0.77
C VAL A 22 4.25 11.56 0.24
N LEU A 23 3.29 11.11 1.02
CA LEU A 23 3.45 9.97 1.94
C LEU A 23 3.11 8.67 1.19
N LEU A 24 4.05 7.72 1.16
CA LEU A 24 3.85 6.40 0.57
C LEU A 24 3.63 5.35 1.67
N ALA A 25 2.39 4.92 1.85
CA ALA A 25 2.04 3.85 2.79
C ALA A 25 2.26 2.47 2.12
N PRO A 26 3.14 1.63 2.70
CA PRO A 26 3.54 0.35 2.09
C PRO A 26 2.44 -0.71 2.18
N PRO A 27 2.54 -1.77 1.35
CA PRO A 27 1.70 -2.95 1.49
C PRO A 27 1.99 -3.72 2.79
N SER A 28 1.23 -4.77 3.05
CA SER A 28 1.41 -5.62 4.23
C SER A 28 2.85 -6.12 4.33
N TRP A 29 3.48 -6.01 5.51
CA TRP A 29 4.78 -6.58 5.86
C TRP A 29 5.97 -6.21 4.95
N TRP A 30 5.77 -5.40 3.93
CA TRP A 30 6.85 -4.98 3.03
C TRP A 30 7.68 -3.85 3.66
N PRO A 31 9.01 -3.94 3.62
CA PRO A 31 9.87 -2.83 4.00
C PRO A 31 9.82 -1.72 2.96
N SER A 32 10.13 -0.50 3.40
CA SER A 32 10.17 0.69 2.56
C SER A 32 11.20 0.62 1.42
N ASP A 33 12.20 -0.28 1.53
CA ASP A 33 13.16 -0.52 0.44
C ASP A 33 12.50 -0.83 -0.91
N THR A 34 11.33 -1.44 -0.91
CA THR A 34 10.60 -1.77 -2.14
C THR A 34 10.21 -0.55 -2.96
N TRP A 35 9.98 0.59 -2.31
CA TRP A 35 9.68 1.85 -2.99
C TRP A 35 10.88 2.41 -3.77
N HIS A 36 12.12 2.05 -3.43
CA HIS A 36 13.31 2.44 -4.20
C HIS A 36 13.34 1.82 -5.59
N VAL A 37 12.62 0.73 -5.80
CA VAL A 37 12.50 0.11 -7.12
C VAL A 37 11.48 0.90 -7.95
N GLY A 38 11.95 1.93 -8.64
CA GLY A 38 11.18 2.74 -9.59
C GLY A 38 10.34 3.86 -8.99
N VAL A 39 9.62 3.64 -7.87
CA VAL A 39 8.63 4.62 -7.35
C VAL A 39 9.28 5.88 -6.77
N VAL A 40 10.22 5.72 -5.83
CA VAL A 40 10.96 6.86 -5.25
C VAL A 40 11.75 7.60 -6.33
N PRO A 41 12.55 6.95 -7.19
CA PRO A 41 13.25 7.65 -8.27
C PRO A 41 12.34 8.43 -9.22
N PHE A 42 11.11 7.98 -9.44
CA PHE A 42 10.13 8.68 -10.26
C PHE A 42 9.56 9.91 -9.55
N LEU A 43 9.00 9.74 -8.35
CA LEU A 43 8.29 10.80 -7.63
C LEU A 43 9.23 11.87 -7.09
N SER A 44 10.41 11.51 -6.58
CA SER A 44 11.35 12.44 -5.98
C SER A 44 11.93 13.48 -6.94
N ARG A 45 11.68 13.34 -8.23
CA ARG A 45 12.01 14.38 -9.22
C ARG A 45 11.20 15.67 -9.05
N ARG A 46 10.02 15.57 -8.42
CA ARG A 46 9.07 16.70 -8.28
C ARG A 46 8.48 16.87 -6.89
N TYR A 47 8.50 15.82 -6.07
CA TYR A 47 7.84 15.75 -4.78
C TYR A 47 8.82 15.43 -3.65
N ARG A 48 8.54 15.94 -2.46
CA ARG A 48 9.17 15.45 -1.23
C ARG A 48 8.51 14.12 -0.87
N THR A 49 9.11 13.03 -1.31
CA THR A 49 8.59 11.68 -1.15
C THR A 49 9.01 11.11 0.19
N ILE A 50 8.05 10.75 1.04
CA ILE A 50 8.26 10.16 2.36
C ILE A 50 7.89 8.67 2.27
N ILE A 51 8.85 7.81 2.56
CA ILE A 51 8.67 6.37 2.73
C ILE A 51 8.98 5.98 4.16
N PHE A 52 8.36 4.94 4.67
CA PHE A 52 8.55 4.49 6.04
C PHE A 52 8.27 3.00 6.17
N ASP A 53 8.82 2.39 7.21
CA ASP A 53 8.48 1.04 7.61
C ASP A 53 7.31 1.08 8.60
N CYS A 54 6.22 0.38 8.32
CA CYS A 54 5.12 0.22 9.29
C CYS A 54 5.62 -0.48 10.56
N ARG A 55 4.89 -0.29 11.68
CA ARG A 55 5.12 -1.14 12.86
C ARG A 55 5.16 -2.61 12.46
N GLY A 56 6.10 -3.36 12.98
CA GLY A 56 6.29 -4.77 12.65
C GLY A 56 7.11 -5.04 11.40
N THR A 57 7.61 -4.02 10.67
CA THR A 57 8.40 -4.21 9.46
C THR A 57 9.75 -3.50 9.51
N GLY A 58 10.66 -3.93 8.67
CA GLY A 58 11.94 -3.28 8.41
C GLY A 58 12.72 -2.90 9.66
N TYR A 59 13.08 -1.63 9.78
CA TYR A 59 13.78 -1.05 10.94
C TYR A 59 12.85 -0.45 11.98
N SER A 60 11.55 -0.33 11.73
CA SER A 60 10.59 0.12 12.73
C SER A 60 10.41 -0.88 13.86
N SER A 61 9.93 -0.41 15.01
CA SER A 61 9.61 -1.23 16.18
C SER A 61 8.65 -2.37 15.85
N LYS A 62 8.83 -3.50 16.53
CA LYS A 62 8.03 -4.72 16.39
C LYS A 62 7.34 -5.09 17.69
N PRO A 63 6.40 -4.24 18.18
CA PRO A 63 5.64 -4.55 19.39
C PRO A 63 4.76 -5.78 19.15
N ASN A 64 4.25 -6.36 20.25
CA ASN A 64 3.31 -7.47 20.17
C ASN A 64 1.83 -7.03 20.13
N HIS A 65 1.56 -5.75 19.88
CA HIS A 65 0.22 -5.14 19.90
C HIS A 65 0.09 -3.99 18.88
N GLY A 66 -1.14 -3.49 18.72
CA GLY A 66 -1.41 -2.31 17.89
C GLY A 66 -1.47 -2.62 16.38
N TYR A 67 -1.67 -3.87 16.00
CA TYR A 67 -1.78 -4.27 14.59
C TYR A 67 -3.24 -4.20 14.12
N ASN A 68 -3.67 -2.99 13.80
CA ASN A 68 -4.94 -2.71 13.14
C ASN A 68 -4.81 -1.44 12.28
N ILE A 69 -5.73 -1.24 11.35
CA ILE A 69 -5.64 -0.13 10.38
C ILE A 69 -5.71 1.24 11.05
N ASP A 70 -6.51 1.40 12.09
CA ASP A 70 -6.60 2.68 12.81
C ASP A 70 -5.27 3.03 13.51
N GLN A 71 -4.60 2.05 14.09
CA GLN A 71 -3.29 2.27 14.71
C GLN A 71 -2.22 2.57 13.65
N PHE A 72 -2.18 1.85 12.55
CA PHE A 72 -1.27 2.17 11.44
C PHE A 72 -1.51 3.60 10.90
N ALA A 73 -2.77 4.03 10.83
CA ALA A 73 -3.11 5.40 10.44
C ALA A 73 -2.63 6.43 11.48
N GLN A 74 -2.76 6.15 12.77
CA GLN A 74 -2.24 7.00 13.85
C GLN A 74 -0.70 7.11 13.80
N ASP A 75 -0.01 6.01 13.51
CA ASP A 75 1.44 6.01 13.32
C ASP A 75 1.85 6.94 12.17
N CYS A 76 1.13 6.88 11.04
CA CYS A 76 1.36 7.77 9.91
C CYS A 76 1.09 9.24 10.23
N VAL A 77 0.00 9.51 10.95
CA VAL A 77 -0.33 10.88 11.42
C VAL A 77 0.78 11.40 12.33
N GLY A 78 1.23 10.58 13.28
CA GLY A 78 2.35 10.94 14.16
C GLY A 78 3.65 11.23 13.38
N LEU A 79 3.93 10.46 12.32
CA LEU A 79 5.09 10.72 11.46
C LEU A 79 4.95 12.06 10.72
N LEU A 80 3.78 12.38 10.15
CA LEU A 80 3.54 13.68 9.51
C LEU A 80 3.69 14.83 10.50
N GLU A 81 3.17 14.69 11.72
CA GLU A 81 3.31 15.68 12.80
C GLU A 81 4.78 15.86 13.23
N TYR A 82 5.53 14.76 13.37
CA TYR A 82 6.96 14.78 13.65
C TYR A 82 7.74 15.55 12.58
N LEU A 83 7.42 15.33 11.31
CA LEU A 83 8.01 16.00 10.15
C LEU A 83 7.49 17.44 9.94
N LYS A 84 6.56 17.91 10.79
CA LYS A 84 5.89 19.22 10.69
C LYS A 84 5.18 19.41 9.35
N ILE A 85 4.59 18.35 8.82
CA ILE A 85 3.83 18.37 7.59
C ILE A 85 2.36 18.56 7.96
N SER A 86 1.82 19.71 7.61
CA SER A 86 0.42 20.06 7.88
C SER A 86 -0.56 19.46 6.86
N ARG A 87 -0.07 19.11 5.67
CA ARG A 87 -0.88 18.49 4.62
C ARG A 87 0.01 17.75 3.62
N ALA A 88 -0.38 16.55 3.21
CA ALA A 88 0.36 15.73 2.27
C ALA A 88 -0.58 15.06 1.25
N HIS A 89 -0.05 14.71 0.09
CA HIS A 89 -0.65 13.69 -0.75
C HIS A 89 -0.42 12.34 -0.10
N SER A 90 -1.48 11.55 0.13
CA SER A 90 -1.41 10.25 0.79
C SER A 90 -1.64 9.14 -0.24
N VAL A 91 -0.62 8.36 -0.51
CA VAL A 91 -0.62 7.26 -1.49
C VAL A 91 -0.42 5.96 -0.76
N GLY A 92 -1.33 5.00 -0.95
CA GLY A 92 -1.23 3.69 -0.30
C GLY A 92 -1.42 2.55 -1.28
N PHE A 93 -0.59 1.53 -1.15
CA PHE A 93 -0.66 0.31 -1.96
C PHE A 93 -1.13 -0.89 -1.11
N ALA A 94 -2.07 -1.67 -1.60
CA ALA A 94 -2.65 -2.82 -0.92
C ALA A 94 -3.15 -2.49 0.51
N LEU A 95 -2.50 -3.00 1.59
CA LEU A 95 -2.78 -2.59 2.98
C LEU A 95 -2.61 -1.07 3.15
N GLY A 96 -1.59 -0.48 2.55
CA GLY A 96 -1.36 0.96 2.59
C GLY A 96 -2.56 1.76 2.09
N GLY A 97 -3.31 1.23 1.11
CA GLY A 97 -4.56 1.84 0.64
C GLY A 97 -5.64 1.92 1.72
N GLN A 98 -5.72 0.93 2.61
CA GLN A 98 -6.61 0.96 3.78
C GLN A 98 -6.12 1.96 4.84
N ILE A 99 -4.80 2.03 5.05
CA ILE A 99 -4.19 2.98 5.99
C ILE A 99 -4.48 4.42 5.59
N VAL A 100 -4.19 4.79 4.32
CA VAL A 100 -4.43 6.17 3.86
C VAL A 100 -5.93 6.51 3.78
N GLN A 101 -6.80 5.52 3.56
CA GLN A 101 -8.25 5.70 3.70
C GLN A 101 -8.62 6.06 5.14
N ALA A 102 -8.06 5.36 6.13
CA ALA A 102 -8.31 5.64 7.54
C ALA A 102 -7.82 7.04 7.94
N ILE A 103 -6.64 7.46 7.44
CA ILE A 103 -6.12 8.83 7.65
C ILE A 103 -7.10 9.85 7.07
N ALA A 104 -7.54 9.68 5.82
CA ALA A 104 -8.45 10.61 5.14
C ALA A 104 -9.82 10.74 5.83
N ILE A 105 -10.23 9.72 6.57
CA ILE A 105 -11.48 9.72 7.34
C ILE A 105 -11.30 10.39 8.71
N ALA A 106 -10.19 10.08 9.40
CA ALA A 106 -9.95 10.55 10.76
C ALA A 106 -9.36 11.97 10.81
N ARG A 107 -8.50 12.31 9.85
CA ARG A 107 -7.73 13.56 9.79
C ARG A 107 -7.73 14.14 8.35
N PRO A 108 -8.91 14.45 7.79
CA PRO A 108 -9.02 14.91 6.39
C PRO A 108 -8.23 16.20 6.12
N GLU A 109 -7.97 17.03 7.13
CA GLU A 109 -7.17 18.24 7.01
C GLU A 109 -5.70 17.95 6.67
N LEU A 110 -5.17 16.80 7.06
CA LEU A 110 -3.80 16.37 6.75
C LEU A 110 -3.66 15.81 5.32
N VAL A 111 -4.77 15.50 4.65
CA VAL A 111 -4.78 14.84 3.34
C VAL A 111 -5.16 15.83 2.24
N GLY A 112 -4.23 16.15 1.37
CA GLY A 112 -4.49 16.97 0.17
C GLY A 112 -5.22 16.18 -0.90
N THR A 113 -4.66 15.03 -1.26
CA THR A 113 -5.28 14.01 -2.10
C THR A 113 -5.06 12.62 -1.51
N LEU A 114 -5.95 11.71 -1.85
CA LEU A 114 -5.86 10.30 -1.50
C LEU A 114 -5.64 9.47 -2.77
N THR A 115 -4.68 8.54 -2.73
CA THR A 115 -4.56 7.50 -3.76
C THR A 115 -4.65 6.12 -3.11
N ILE A 116 -5.67 5.36 -3.51
CA ILE A 116 -5.88 3.97 -3.09
C ILE A 116 -5.49 3.06 -4.25
N ALA A 117 -4.35 2.40 -4.13
CA ALA A 117 -3.83 1.52 -5.18
C ALA A 117 -3.97 0.05 -4.80
N ALA A 118 -4.60 -0.76 -5.67
CA ALA A 118 -4.76 -2.21 -5.57
C ALA A 118 -5.20 -2.72 -4.18
N ALA A 119 -6.04 -1.95 -3.46
CA ALA A 119 -6.49 -2.31 -2.12
C ALA A 119 -7.56 -3.41 -2.16
N GLY A 120 -7.53 -4.27 -1.15
CA GLY A 120 -8.57 -5.28 -0.95
C GLY A 120 -9.84 -4.72 -0.30
N ALA A 121 -10.95 -5.44 -0.44
CA ALA A 121 -12.25 -5.04 0.14
C ALA A 121 -12.28 -5.08 1.69
N GLY A 122 -11.32 -5.76 2.32
CA GLY A 122 -11.24 -5.89 3.77
C GLY A 122 -12.19 -6.98 4.32
N VAL A 123 -12.94 -6.65 5.37
CA VAL A 123 -13.81 -7.59 6.11
C VAL A 123 -14.97 -8.13 5.27
N LYS A 124 -15.40 -7.41 4.25
CA LYS A 124 -16.49 -7.82 3.37
C LYS A 124 -16.00 -7.97 1.94
N THR A 125 -16.67 -8.85 1.19
CA THR A 125 -16.49 -8.96 -0.25
C THR A 125 -17.19 -7.82 -0.99
N THR A 126 -16.94 -7.69 -2.30
CA THR A 126 -17.65 -6.70 -3.14
C THR A 126 -19.17 -6.93 -3.19
N SER A 127 -19.63 -8.14 -2.91
CA SER A 127 -21.06 -8.48 -2.76
C SER A 127 -21.62 -8.22 -1.36
N GLY A 128 -20.80 -7.73 -0.41
CA GLY A 128 -21.23 -7.46 0.98
C GLY A 128 -21.23 -8.70 1.90
N VAL A 129 -20.87 -9.87 1.38
CA VAL A 129 -20.77 -11.11 2.17
C VAL A 129 -19.49 -11.07 3.01
N PRO A 130 -19.49 -11.54 4.27
CA PRO A 130 -18.27 -11.67 5.07
C PRO A 130 -17.20 -12.52 4.36
N ARG A 131 -15.96 -12.09 4.47
CA ARG A 131 -14.83 -12.81 3.86
C ARG A 131 -14.53 -14.08 4.63
N GLU A 132 -14.14 -15.15 3.91
CA GLU A 132 -13.64 -16.35 4.54
C GLU A 132 -12.41 -16.08 5.41
N THR A 133 -12.32 -16.76 6.56
CA THR A 133 -11.33 -16.49 7.60
C THR A 133 -10.04 -17.29 7.45
N ARG A 134 -9.99 -18.29 6.54
CA ARG A 134 -8.79 -19.11 6.35
C ARG A 134 -7.61 -18.27 5.86
N ASN A 135 -6.47 -18.42 6.52
CA ASN A 135 -5.22 -17.81 6.12
C ASN A 135 -4.44 -18.77 5.19
N SER A 136 -4.58 -18.57 3.89
CA SER A 136 -3.84 -19.38 2.88
C SER A 136 -2.31 -19.18 2.99
N ASP A 137 -1.86 -18.04 3.49
CA ASP A 137 -0.46 -17.72 3.62
C ASP A 137 0.20 -18.60 4.70
N ASP A 138 -0.51 -18.89 5.81
CA ASP A 138 -0.01 -19.81 6.85
C ASP A 138 0.16 -21.25 6.31
N ASP A 139 -0.75 -21.71 5.44
CA ASP A 139 -0.64 -23.01 4.80
C ASP A 139 0.59 -23.07 3.87
N GLU A 140 0.83 -22.02 3.09
CA GLU A 140 1.97 -21.90 2.18
C GLU A 140 3.30 -21.83 2.95
N ILE A 141 3.34 -21.01 4.01
CA ILE A 141 4.51 -20.92 4.90
C ILE A 141 4.82 -22.26 5.54
N ALA A 142 3.80 -22.98 6.01
CA ALA A 142 3.97 -24.29 6.63
C ALA A 142 4.49 -25.34 5.62
N ALA A 143 4.02 -25.27 4.39
CA ALA A 143 4.40 -26.23 3.34
C ALA A 143 5.81 -25.97 2.75
N HIS A 144 6.20 -24.73 2.61
CA HIS A 144 7.39 -24.34 1.82
C HIS A 144 8.43 -23.53 2.59
N GLY A 145 8.14 -23.09 3.80
CA GLY A 145 8.99 -22.23 4.61
C GLY A 145 8.83 -20.74 4.27
N PHE A 146 9.17 -19.89 5.24
CA PHE A 146 8.92 -18.45 5.16
C PHE A 146 9.78 -17.76 4.07
N GLU A 147 11.03 -18.15 3.90
CA GLU A 147 11.88 -17.59 2.83
C GLU A 147 11.27 -17.83 1.44
N ARG A 148 10.86 -19.07 1.18
CA ARG A 148 10.24 -19.44 -0.09
C ARG A 148 8.94 -18.68 -0.33
N PHE A 149 8.13 -18.52 0.72
CA PHE A 149 6.91 -17.73 0.68
C PHE A 149 7.21 -16.25 0.30
N ILE A 150 8.17 -15.60 0.97
CA ILE A 150 8.52 -14.19 0.72
C ILE A 150 9.02 -14.01 -0.73
N ARG A 151 9.99 -14.83 -1.17
CA ARG A 151 10.52 -14.75 -2.54
C ARG A 151 9.46 -15.10 -3.58
N GLY A 152 8.70 -16.16 -3.33
CA GLY A 152 7.63 -16.60 -4.20
C GLY A 152 6.51 -15.58 -4.39
N HIS A 153 6.38 -14.65 -3.47
CA HIS A 153 5.37 -13.58 -3.59
C HIS A 153 5.59 -12.69 -4.81
N ILE A 154 6.83 -12.50 -5.23
CA ILE A 154 7.18 -11.74 -6.43
C ILE A 154 7.58 -12.68 -7.58
N GLU A 155 8.44 -13.68 -7.33
CA GLU A 155 9.08 -14.49 -8.36
C GLU A 155 8.16 -15.55 -8.99
N ASN A 156 7.21 -16.09 -8.22
CA ASN A 156 6.44 -17.27 -8.62
C ASN A 156 4.93 -17.07 -8.61
N THR A 157 4.45 -15.87 -8.39
CA THR A 157 3.00 -15.66 -8.35
C THR A 157 2.48 -15.16 -9.69
N HIS A 158 1.56 -15.88 -10.30
CA HIS A 158 0.76 -15.41 -11.42
C HIS A 158 -0.04 -14.15 -11.13
N MET A 159 0.03 -13.66 -9.89
CA MET A 159 -0.72 -12.52 -9.38
C MET A 159 0.06 -11.20 -9.45
N ALA A 160 1.40 -11.26 -9.36
CA ALA A 160 2.21 -10.06 -9.22
C ALA A 160 2.27 -9.26 -10.51
N PHE A 161 2.77 -9.86 -11.56
CA PHE A 161 2.97 -9.23 -12.87
C PHE A 161 2.37 -10.06 -13.99
N GLU A 162 2.17 -9.44 -15.15
CA GLU A 162 1.91 -10.20 -16.38
C GLU A 162 3.15 -11.01 -16.78
N ARG A 163 2.93 -12.13 -17.47
CA ARG A 163 4.02 -13.04 -17.87
C ARG A 163 5.06 -12.34 -18.74
N GLU A 164 4.59 -11.50 -19.66
CA GLU A 164 5.45 -10.74 -20.55
C GLU A 164 6.40 -9.79 -19.77
N PHE A 165 5.92 -9.21 -18.65
CA PHE A 165 6.73 -8.35 -17.80
C PHE A 165 7.88 -9.12 -17.14
N TYR A 166 7.65 -10.35 -16.65
CA TYR A 166 8.73 -11.19 -16.11
C TYR A 166 9.83 -11.47 -17.14
N GLU A 167 9.43 -11.67 -18.40
CA GLU A 167 10.36 -12.00 -19.49
C GLU A 167 11.16 -10.76 -19.94
N GLN A 168 10.54 -9.57 -19.93
CA GLN A 168 11.15 -8.33 -20.40
C GLN A 168 11.90 -7.54 -19.31
N HIS A 169 11.50 -7.69 -18.04
CA HIS A 169 12.00 -6.92 -16.90
C HIS A 169 12.44 -7.76 -15.71
N PRO A 170 13.25 -8.83 -15.93
CA PRO A 170 13.70 -9.71 -14.84
C PRO A 170 14.49 -8.95 -13.77
N GLU A 171 15.16 -7.83 -14.14
CA GLU A 171 15.89 -6.99 -13.21
C GLU A 171 14.98 -6.29 -12.19
N VAL A 172 13.78 -5.87 -12.59
CA VAL A 172 12.79 -5.26 -11.67
C VAL A 172 12.24 -6.29 -10.70
N VAL A 173 11.91 -7.47 -11.21
CA VAL A 173 11.44 -8.60 -10.40
C VAL A 173 12.48 -8.99 -9.36
N GLN A 174 13.74 -9.13 -9.78
CA GLN A 174 14.85 -9.47 -8.89
C GLN A 174 15.09 -8.37 -7.85
N ALA A 175 15.09 -7.09 -8.26
CA ALA A 175 15.28 -5.97 -7.34
C ALA A 175 14.19 -5.89 -6.27
N LEU A 176 12.92 -6.17 -6.62
CA LEU A 176 11.83 -6.25 -5.66
C LEU A 176 11.97 -7.44 -4.70
N SER A 177 12.32 -8.62 -5.22
CA SER A 177 12.56 -9.81 -4.42
C SER A 177 13.68 -9.57 -3.40
N ASP A 178 14.78 -8.95 -3.83
CA ASP A 178 15.92 -8.62 -2.97
C ASP A 178 15.56 -7.56 -1.93
N ALA A 179 14.79 -6.53 -2.31
CA ALA A 179 14.30 -5.50 -1.39
C ALA A 179 13.41 -6.10 -0.30
N LEU A 180 12.52 -7.01 -0.65
CA LEU A 180 11.68 -7.73 0.29
C LEU A 180 12.49 -8.58 1.27
N TRP A 181 13.51 -9.29 0.75
CA TRP A 181 14.32 -10.20 1.56
C TRP A 181 15.32 -9.47 2.45
N LYS A 182 15.82 -8.31 2.03
CA LYS A 182 16.86 -7.55 2.74
C LYS A 182 16.49 -7.22 4.19
N ARG A 183 15.23 -6.85 4.45
CA ARG A 183 14.70 -6.46 5.76
C ARG A 183 13.36 -7.14 6.02
N GLN A 184 13.32 -8.44 5.78
CA GLN A 184 12.13 -9.24 5.93
C GLN A 184 11.52 -9.13 7.34
N THR A 185 10.23 -9.24 7.38
CA THR A 185 9.50 -9.41 8.63
C THR A 185 9.58 -10.87 9.13
N SER A 186 9.09 -11.16 10.33
CA SER A 186 8.94 -12.54 10.81
C SER A 186 7.57 -13.11 10.42
N PRO A 187 7.38 -14.44 10.47
CA PRO A 187 6.07 -15.06 10.29
C PRO A 187 4.99 -14.50 11.23
N GLU A 188 5.37 -14.13 12.46
CA GLU A 188 4.47 -13.54 13.44
C GLU A 188 3.98 -12.14 13.00
N GLN A 189 4.91 -11.25 12.63
CA GLN A 189 4.54 -9.92 12.13
C GLN A 189 3.76 -10.00 10.82
N HIS A 190 4.11 -10.95 9.93
CA HIS A 190 3.32 -11.21 8.74
C HIS A 190 1.86 -11.52 9.09
N ARG A 191 1.63 -12.41 10.07
CA ARG A 191 0.29 -12.76 10.54
C ARG A 191 -0.44 -11.53 11.12
N HIS A 192 0.21 -10.71 11.91
CA HIS A 192 -0.38 -9.47 12.43
C HIS A 192 -0.84 -8.52 11.32
N HIS A 193 -0.02 -8.29 10.31
CA HIS A 193 -0.40 -7.48 9.14
C HIS A 193 -1.53 -8.11 8.33
N TYR A 194 -1.51 -9.44 8.19
CA TYR A 194 -2.57 -10.17 7.52
C TYR A 194 -3.92 -9.99 8.21
N GLU A 195 -3.96 -10.13 9.54
CA GLU A 195 -5.18 -9.93 10.32
C GLU A 195 -5.66 -8.47 10.28
N ALA A 196 -4.75 -7.49 10.40
CA ALA A 196 -5.09 -6.08 10.32
C ALA A 196 -5.84 -5.73 9.03
N ARG A 197 -5.35 -6.17 7.87
CA ARG A 197 -5.99 -5.88 6.57
C ARG A 197 -7.35 -6.52 6.40
N ARG A 198 -7.65 -7.60 7.13
CA ARG A 198 -8.91 -8.33 7.03
C ARG A 198 -10.02 -7.77 7.90
N THR A 199 -9.67 -7.06 8.96
CA THR A 199 -10.64 -6.50 9.91
C THR A 199 -11.16 -5.12 9.53
N TRP A 200 -10.52 -4.44 8.56
CA TRP A 200 -10.97 -3.15 8.06
C TRP A 200 -12.07 -3.29 6.99
N ASP A 201 -13.15 -2.54 7.12
CA ASP A 201 -14.21 -2.50 6.10
C ASP A 201 -13.93 -1.40 5.07
N THR A 202 -13.09 -1.72 4.07
CA THR A 202 -12.68 -0.78 3.02
C THR A 202 -13.89 -0.20 2.27
N LEU A 203 -14.86 -1.03 1.90
CA LEU A 203 -16.03 -0.60 1.15
C LEU A 203 -17.05 0.14 2.03
N GLY A 204 -17.30 -0.34 3.24
CA GLY A 204 -18.20 0.31 4.19
C GLY A 204 -17.71 1.69 4.62
N ASN A 205 -16.41 1.91 4.67
CA ASN A 205 -15.79 3.19 5.01
C ASN A 205 -15.68 4.16 3.81
N ALA A 206 -15.78 3.67 2.57
CA ALA A 206 -15.58 4.47 1.36
C ALA A 206 -16.45 5.75 1.28
N PRO A 207 -17.75 5.75 1.63
CA PRO A 207 -18.59 6.96 1.59
C PRO A 207 -18.15 8.08 2.55
N ARG A 208 -17.31 7.76 3.53
CA ARG A 208 -16.77 8.73 4.51
C ARG A 208 -15.60 9.55 3.97
N VAL A 209 -14.95 9.08 2.90
CA VAL A 209 -13.86 9.80 2.24
C VAL A 209 -14.41 11.01 1.49
N LYS A 210 -13.85 12.21 1.75
CA LYS A 210 -14.33 13.48 1.18
C LYS A 210 -13.28 14.22 0.35
N VAL A 211 -12.01 13.83 0.48
CA VAL A 211 -10.89 14.45 -0.26
C VAL A 211 -10.85 13.95 -1.71
N PRO A 212 -10.26 14.72 -2.65
CA PRO A 212 -10.04 14.25 -4.02
C PRO A 212 -9.28 12.90 -3.99
N THR A 213 -9.82 11.90 -4.67
CA THR A 213 -9.32 10.53 -4.56
C THR A 213 -9.04 9.91 -5.93
N LEU A 214 -7.83 9.38 -6.11
CA LEU A 214 -7.49 8.48 -7.21
C LEU A 214 -7.61 7.03 -6.73
N ILE A 215 -8.37 6.24 -7.45
CA ILE A 215 -8.41 4.80 -7.30
C ILE A 215 -7.63 4.20 -8.44
N LEU A 216 -6.55 3.52 -8.13
CA LEU A 216 -5.58 3.01 -9.08
C LEU A 216 -5.46 1.48 -8.97
N CYS A 217 -5.57 0.77 -10.09
CA CYS A 217 -5.46 -0.69 -10.09
C CYS A 217 -4.99 -1.18 -11.46
N GLY A 218 -4.26 -2.29 -11.47
CA GLY A 218 -4.03 -3.04 -12.70
C GLY A 218 -5.33 -3.63 -13.23
N ALA A 219 -5.59 -3.49 -14.52
CA ALA A 219 -6.81 -4.02 -15.14
C ALA A 219 -6.87 -5.55 -15.09
N GLY A 220 -5.71 -6.22 -15.00
CA GLY A 220 -5.56 -7.66 -14.87
C GLY A 220 -5.48 -8.18 -13.42
N ASP A 221 -5.66 -7.33 -12.39
CA ASP A 221 -5.64 -7.77 -10.98
C ASP A 221 -6.98 -8.40 -10.58
N GLU A 222 -7.28 -9.53 -11.22
CA GLU A 222 -8.55 -10.28 -11.09
C GLU A 222 -8.46 -11.49 -10.15
N VAL A 223 -7.36 -11.64 -9.42
CA VAL A 223 -7.22 -12.76 -8.48
C VAL A 223 -8.24 -12.67 -7.37
N ASN A 224 -9.10 -13.67 -7.30
CA ASN A 224 -10.12 -13.76 -6.26
C ASN A 224 -9.47 -14.04 -4.89
N ARG A 225 -9.63 -13.11 -3.97
CA ARG A 225 -9.10 -13.19 -2.60
C ARG A 225 -10.26 -13.27 -1.61
N GLY A 226 -10.88 -14.44 -1.52
CA GLY A 226 -12.01 -14.67 -0.60
C GLY A 226 -13.27 -13.90 -1.00
N GLY A 227 -13.66 -13.99 -2.28
CA GLY A 227 -14.91 -13.42 -2.79
C GLY A 227 -14.81 -11.98 -3.34
N SER A 228 -13.61 -11.42 -3.45
CA SER A 228 -13.35 -10.12 -4.08
C SER A 228 -12.05 -10.14 -4.86
N THR A 229 -12.02 -9.39 -5.97
CA THR A 229 -10.80 -9.11 -6.71
C THR A 229 -10.38 -7.66 -6.44
N PRO A 230 -9.09 -7.32 -6.50
CA PRO A 230 -8.66 -5.92 -6.34
C PRO A 230 -9.28 -4.99 -7.39
N VAL A 231 -9.38 -5.42 -8.66
CA VAL A 231 -10.04 -4.63 -9.71
C VAL A 231 -11.54 -4.46 -9.45
N GLY A 232 -12.22 -5.49 -8.95
CA GLY A 232 -13.62 -5.40 -8.53
C GLY A 232 -13.81 -4.46 -7.34
N THR A 233 -12.88 -4.49 -6.38
CA THR A 233 -12.85 -3.56 -5.26
C THR A 233 -12.61 -2.12 -5.73
N ALA A 234 -11.67 -1.90 -6.66
CA ALA A 234 -11.38 -0.59 -7.22
C ALA A 234 -12.62 0.02 -7.91
N ARG A 235 -13.32 -0.75 -8.74
CA ARG A 235 -14.58 -0.31 -9.37
C ARG A 235 -15.63 0.08 -8.31
N ARG A 236 -15.77 -0.75 -7.29
CA ARG A 236 -16.74 -0.48 -6.22
C ARG A 236 -16.39 0.74 -5.37
N LEU A 237 -15.11 0.97 -5.10
CA LEU A 237 -14.64 2.18 -4.42
C LEU A 237 -14.97 3.45 -5.23
N ALA A 238 -14.79 3.40 -6.56
CA ALA A 238 -15.11 4.51 -7.45
C ALA A 238 -16.60 4.88 -7.44
N GLU A 239 -17.47 3.91 -7.24
CA GLU A 239 -18.91 4.16 -7.08
C GLU A 239 -19.27 4.76 -5.71
N LEU A 240 -18.49 4.44 -4.67
CA LEU A 240 -18.80 4.79 -3.29
C LEU A 240 -18.14 6.08 -2.80
N ILE A 241 -16.99 6.46 -3.36
CA ILE A 241 -16.26 7.69 -2.99
C ILE A 241 -16.70 8.84 -3.92
N PRO A 242 -17.37 9.88 -3.38
CA PRO A 242 -18.01 10.90 -4.25
C PRO A 242 -17.06 11.70 -5.16
N ASN A 243 -15.84 11.95 -4.70
CA ASN A 243 -14.83 12.76 -5.41
C ASN A 243 -13.68 11.88 -5.88
N SER A 244 -13.99 10.79 -6.57
CA SER A 244 -12.99 9.85 -7.03
C SER A 244 -12.88 9.76 -8.54
N GLU A 245 -11.66 9.47 -8.99
CA GLU A 245 -11.32 9.08 -10.36
C GLU A 245 -10.81 7.63 -10.33
N LEU A 246 -11.25 6.80 -11.28
CA LEU A 246 -10.77 5.43 -11.44
C LEU A 246 -9.78 5.35 -12.60
N ALA A 247 -8.57 4.90 -12.32
CA ALA A 247 -7.56 4.57 -13.32
C ALA A 247 -7.27 3.07 -13.29
N LEU A 248 -7.67 2.36 -14.34
CA LEU A 248 -7.30 0.97 -14.57
C LEU A 248 -6.16 0.93 -15.58
N VAL A 249 -5.01 0.44 -15.14
CA VAL A 249 -3.81 0.35 -15.98
C VAL A 249 -3.87 -0.92 -16.82
N PRO A 250 -3.92 -0.82 -18.16
CA PRO A 250 -4.02 -1.98 -19.02
C PRO A 250 -2.76 -2.84 -18.95
N ASN A 251 -2.93 -4.17 -19.09
CA ASN A 251 -1.84 -5.15 -19.08
C ASN A 251 -0.99 -5.14 -17.80
N VAL A 252 -1.59 -4.77 -16.66
CA VAL A 252 -0.95 -4.69 -15.36
C VAL A 252 -1.77 -5.52 -14.36
N LYS A 253 -1.10 -6.31 -13.54
CA LYS A 253 -1.68 -7.06 -12.42
C LYS A 253 -1.49 -6.33 -11.09
N HIS A 254 -1.21 -7.10 -10.02
CA HIS A 254 -1.21 -6.56 -8.66
C HIS A 254 -0.10 -5.53 -8.43
N MET A 255 1.09 -5.72 -9.00
CA MET A 255 2.25 -4.84 -8.81
C MET A 255 2.12 -3.53 -9.59
N THR A 256 0.99 -2.87 -9.41
CA THR A 256 0.52 -1.72 -10.18
C THR A 256 1.56 -0.59 -10.34
N PHE A 257 2.38 -0.33 -9.33
CA PHE A 257 3.42 0.71 -9.38
C PHE A 257 4.76 0.26 -9.98
N TRP A 258 4.97 -1.04 -10.14
CA TRP A 258 6.23 -1.62 -10.60
C TRP A 258 6.13 -2.25 -11.98
N ASP A 259 4.92 -2.42 -12.49
CA ASP A 259 4.62 -2.98 -13.80
C ASP A 259 4.57 -1.88 -14.87
N GLY A 260 5.71 -1.20 -15.05
CA GLY A 260 5.84 -0.09 -15.98
C GLY A 260 5.41 1.27 -15.41
N GLU A 261 5.57 2.33 -16.21
CA GLU A 261 5.36 3.71 -15.74
C GLU A 261 3.91 4.20 -15.82
N GLY A 262 2.99 3.41 -16.39
CA GLY A 262 1.59 3.84 -16.61
C GLY A 262 0.87 4.27 -15.33
N ALA A 263 1.03 3.53 -14.25
CA ALA A 263 0.46 3.85 -12.96
C ALA A 263 1.10 5.11 -12.33
N LEU A 264 2.41 5.25 -12.46
CA LEU A 264 3.15 6.41 -11.94
C LEU A 264 2.78 7.68 -12.68
N HIS A 265 2.60 7.62 -13.99
CA HIS A 265 2.10 8.74 -14.78
C HIS A 265 0.65 9.10 -14.44
N ALA A 266 -0.22 8.12 -14.22
CA ALA A 266 -1.59 8.37 -13.77
C ALA A 266 -1.60 9.08 -12.41
N LEU A 267 -0.77 8.61 -11.46
CA LEU A 267 -0.58 9.24 -10.17
C LEU A 267 -0.06 10.68 -10.30
N GLU A 268 1.05 10.89 -11.01
CA GLU A 268 1.65 12.22 -11.19
C GLU A 268 0.65 13.20 -11.82
N ASN A 269 -0.08 12.79 -12.86
CA ASN A 269 -1.09 13.61 -13.49
C ASN A 269 -2.22 13.98 -12.55
N PHE A 270 -2.64 13.07 -11.67
CA PHE A 270 -3.64 13.35 -10.65
C PHE A 270 -3.13 14.37 -9.62
N LEU A 271 -1.92 14.16 -9.06
CA LEU A 271 -1.32 15.08 -8.08
C LEU A 271 -1.17 16.50 -8.64
N ARG A 272 -0.71 16.63 -9.89
CA ARG A 272 -0.54 17.94 -10.56
C ARG A 272 -1.84 18.70 -10.77
N ARG A 273 -2.98 18.02 -10.91
CA ARG A 273 -4.30 18.67 -10.99
C ARG A 273 -4.85 19.10 -9.63
N HIS A 274 -4.27 18.62 -8.54
CA HIS A 274 -4.71 18.90 -7.18
C HIS A 274 -3.54 19.37 -6.31
N PRO A 275 -2.89 20.52 -6.65
CA PRO A 275 -1.74 21.00 -5.88
C PRO A 275 -2.15 21.31 -4.43
N LEU A 276 -1.19 21.16 -3.51
CA LEU A 276 -1.39 21.54 -2.12
C LEU A 276 -1.40 23.07 -2.00
N PRO A 277 -2.20 23.65 -1.06
CA PRO A 277 -2.27 25.09 -0.85
C PRO A 277 -0.97 25.69 -0.29
#